data_18b523a37ffb8295e2290019495c48c2
#
_entry.id   18b523a37ffb8295e2290019495c48c2
#
_cell.length_a   1.000
_cell.length_b   1.000
_cell.length_c   1.000
_cell.angle_alpha   90.00
_cell.angle_beta   90.00
_cell.angle_gamma   90.00
#
_symmetry.space_group_name_H-M   'P 1'
#
loop_
_entity.id
_entity.type
_entity.pdbx_description
1 polymer ?
#
loop_
_entity_poly.entity_id
_entity_poly.type
_entity_poly.pdbx_seq_one_letter_code
_entity_poly.pdbx_strand_id
1 'polypeptide(L)'
;MADLPPARSLTAAELMRQLGFKFPAPALELATASRAPAPRFDTPLSRELRPAPERRLLHVTNGDSAAGTIRLSGVSGEVSVTADLLHEGPAPGSLPPERWRKVRARYLAESGYDDYESALAALTRWDRALEAAHSYDEVVLWFEHDLFDQLLLIRALDLLAGLDLGGTVLSLIQADDYLGHLSPARMAALLPERQRVGEDQKRLAREAWRAFGSPDPRRIEAVLAGDTSPLPYLEGALLRHLEEFPAVADGLSRSERQILRALDRGAVSFEEVFRATQGMEERIYRGDASFHRILRELAAHPRPLIRTEPGVNGPLRALRISLTPTGREVLAGQDDWVRIRGIDRWLGGVHLQGPEAAWRWDAAAGRLAAG
;
A
#
# COMPACT_ATOMS: atom_id res chain seq x y z
N MET A 1 -8.44 43.11 -8.62
CA MET A 1 -7.96 41.76 -8.67
C MET A 1 -7.52 41.42 -7.25
N ALA A 2 -8.34 40.69 -6.52
CA ALA A 2 -8.05 40.28 -5.15
C ALA A 2 -7.39 38.89 -5.22
N ASP A 3 -6.19 38.79 -4.65
CA ASP A 3 -5.43 37.55 -4.50
C ASP A 3 -6.25 36.55 -3.67
N LEU A 4 -6.61 35.43 -4.30
CA LEU A 4 -7.14 34.25 -3.60
C LEU A 4 -5.95 33.52 -2.95
N PRO A 5 -6.04 33.17 -1.66
CA PRO A 5 -4.98 32.42 -0.99
C PRO A 5 -4.87 31.01 -1.61
N PRO A 6 -3.65 30.42 -1.64
CA PRO A 6 -3.46 29.08 -2.19
C PRO A 6 -4.29 28.06 -1.44
N ALA A 7 -4.95 27.19 -2.18
CA ALA A 7 -5.74 26.08 -1.63
C ALA A 7 -4.81 25.18 -0.78
N ARG A 8 -5.05 25.12 0.53
CA ARG A 8 -4.39 24.17 1.42
C ARG A 8 -4.81 22.76 1.02
N SER A 9 -3.86 21.94 0.63
CA SER A 9 -4.06 20.51 0.52
C SER A 9 -4.33 19.94 1.91
N LEU A 10 -5.46 19.26 2.06
CA LEU A 10 -5.83 18.54 3.28
C LEU A 10 -4.92 17.33 3.43
N THR A 11 -4.37 17.10 4.61
CA THR A 11 -3.67 15.85 4.93
C THR A 11 -4.64 14.67 4.92
N ALA A 12 -4.15 13.44 4.72
CA ALA A 12 -4.98 12.23 4.77
C ALA A 12 -5.79 12.13 6.07
N ALA A 13 -5.21 12.57 7.21
CA ALA A 13 -5.91 12.61 8.51
C ALA A 13 -7.03 13.66 8.56
N GLU A 14 -6.90 14.79 7.88
CA GLU A 14 -7.94 15.81 7.76
C GLU A 14 -9.05 15.36 6.82
N LEU A 15 -8.69 14.67 5.72
CA LEU A 15 -9.64 14.07 4.80
C LEU A 15 -10.47 12.97 5.50
N MET A 16 -9.83 12.10 6.26
CA MET A 16 -10.50 11.04 7.03
C MET A 16 -11.44 11.60 8.09
N ARG A 17 -11.07 12.72 8.77
CA ARG A 17 -11.98 13.44 9.67
C ARG A 17 -13.19 14.04 8.96
N GLN A 18 -13.01 14.60 7.77
CA GLN A 18 -14.11 15.12 6.95
C GLN A 18 -15.06 14.03 6.47
N LEU A 19 -14.56 12.81 6.24
CA LEU A 19 -15.36 11.64 5.86
C LEU A 19 -16.12 11.01 7.05
N GLY A 20 -15.98 11.56 8.28
CA GLY A 20 -16.77 11.16 9.46
C GLY A 20 -16.31 9.86 10.09
N PHE A 21 -15.11 9.39 9.80
CA PHE A 21 -14.46 8.35 10.59
C PHE A 21 -14.13 8.93 11.97
N LYS A 22 -14.92 8.55 12.98
CA LYS A 22 -14.64 8.88 14.39
C LYS A 22 -13.56 7.92 14.87
N PHE A 23 -12.33 8.40 15.00
CA PHE A 23 -11.36 7.72 15.84
C PHE A 23 -11.80 7.88 17.29
N PRO A 24 -11.86 6.79 18.10
CA PRO A 24 -12.08 6.94 19.53
C PRO A 24 -10.89 7.73 20.10
N ALA A 25 -11.18 8.83 20.78
CA ALA A 25 -10.18 9.55 21.55
C ALA A 25 -9.60 8.62 22.61
N PRO A 26 -8.27 8.64 22.88
CA PRO A 26 -7.70 7.86 23.96
C PRO A 26 -8.26 8.39 25.29
N ALA A 27 -9.05 7.59 25.96
CA ALA A 27 -9.48 7.85 27.32
C ALA A 27 -8.28 7.66 28.26
N LEU A 28 -7.65 8.77 28.65
CA LEU A 28 -6.65 8.79 29.70
C LEU A 28 -7.42 8.93 31.03
N GLU A 29 -7.94 7.84 31.58
CA GLU A 29 -8.34 7.77 32.99
C GLU A 29 -7.24 7.07 33.78
N LEU A 30 -6.47 7.86 34.49
CA LEU A 30 -5.57 7.41 35.55
C LEU A 30 -6.41 6.92 36.73
N ALA A 31 -6.59 5.63 36.85
CA ALA A 31 -7.12 5.02 38.09
C ALA A 31 -6.02 5.04 39.15
N THR A 32 -6.16 5.95 40.12
CA THR A 32 -5.40 5.90 41.37
C THR A 32 -5.93 4.80 42.24
N ALA A 33 -5.31 3.62 42.20
CA ALA A 33 -5.60 2.55 43.16
C ALA A 33 -4.72 2.71 44.40
N SER A 34 -5.40 2.89 45.54
CA SER A 34 -4.83 2.90 46.89
C SER A 34 -4.14 1.57 47.20
N ARG A 35 -2.89 1.63 47.61
CA ARG A 35 -2.05 0.48 47.95
C ARG A 35 -2.22 0.17 49.44
N ALA A 36 -2.80 -0.98 49.75
CA ALA A 36 -2.72 -1.56 51.10
C ALA A 36 -1.35 -2.24 51.32
N PRO A 37 -0.78 -2.22 52.53
CA PRO A 37 0.55 -2.77 52.77
C PRO A 37 0.52 -4.30 52.80
N ALA A 38 1.45 -4.94 52.08
CA ALA A 38 1.64 -6.38 52.07
C ALA A 38 2.37 -6.88 53.31
N PRO A 39 2.10 -8.11 53.78
CA PRO A 39 2.77 -8.71 54.95
C PRO A 39 4.23 -9.06 54.60
N ARG A 40 5.15 -8.74 55.53
CA ARG A 40 6.57 -9.11 55.44
C ARG A 40 6.74 -10.58 55.82
N PHE A 41 7.29 -11.36 54.89
CA PHE A 41 7.87 -12.67 55.19
C PHE A 41 9.38 -12.54 55.06
N ASP A 42 10.09 -12.64 56.18
CA ASP A 42 11.54 -12.81 56.21
C ASP A 42 11.87 -14.27 55.87
N THR A 43 12.43 -14.48 54.66
CA THR A 43 13.11 -15.71 54.30
C THR A 43 14.38 -15.38 53.53
N PRO A 44 15.58 -15.75 54.02
CA PRO A 44 16.83 -15.52 53.31
C PRO A 44 17.04 -16.69 52.34
N LEU A 45 16.90 -16.49 51.08
CA LEU A 45 17.48 -17.23 49.96
C LEU A 45 16.91 -16.71 48.64
N SER A 46 17.23 -15.47 48.30
CA SER A 46 17.04 -14.98 46.97
C SER A 46 18.40 -14.90 46.26
N ARG A 47 18.80 -15.99 45.64
CA ARG A 47 19.70 -15.90 44.51
C ARG A 47 18.98 -14.99 43.50
N GLU A 48 19.42 -13.74 43.39
CA GLU A 48 18.88 -12.78 42.41
C GLU A 48 18.96 -13.42 41.02
N LEU A 49 17.86 -14.04 40.60
CA LEU A 49 17.61 -14.30 39.17
C LEU A 49 17.52 -12.91 38.53
N ARG A 50 18.66 -12.45 37.96
CA ARG A 50 18.59 -11.31 37.06
C ARG A 50 17.50 -11.67 36.04
N PRO A 51 16.45 -10.84 35.87
CA PRO A 51 15.50 -11.07 34.79
C PRO A 51 16.29 -11.22 33.50
N ALA A 52 15.98 -12.23 32.71
CA ALA A 52 16.56 -12.37 31.40
C ALA A 52 16.37 -11.03 30.68
N PRO A 53 17.40 -10.51 29.99
CA PRO A 53 17.26 -9.24 29.27
C PRO A 53 16.02 -9.31 28.38
N GLU A 54 15.13 -8.32 28.52
CA GLU A 54 13.95 -8.23 27.66
C GLU A 54 14.40 -8.22 26.19
N ARG A 55 13.84 -9.11 25.39
CA ARG A 55 14.16 -9.19 23.97
C ARG A 55 13.74 -7.89 23.29
N ARG A 56 14.64 -7.30 22.54
CA ARG A 56 14.38 -6.11 21.75
C ARG A 56 13.73 -6.53 20.43
N LEU A 57 12.45 -6.22 20.27
CA LEU A 57 11.69 -6.52 19.07
C LEU A 57 11.45 -5.25 18.24
N LEU A 58 11.57 -5.37 16.92
CA LEU A 58 11.09 -4.38 15.96
C LEU A 58 9.92 -4.98 15.18
N HIS A 59 8.77 -4.34 15.26
CA HIS A 59 7.60 -4.66 14.43
C HIS A 59 7.54 -3.72 13.25
N VAL A 60 7.47 -4.24 12.03
CA VAL A 60 7.36 -3.47 10.79
C VAL A 60 6.01 -3.80 10.16
N THR A 61 5.20 -2.77 9.86
CA THR A 61 3.84 -2.93 9.32
C THR A 61 3.49 -1.86 8.29
N ASN A 62 2.37 -2.03 7.61
CA ASN A 62 1.92 -1.30 6.42
C ASN A 62 1.28 0.07 6.67
N GLY A 63 0.97 0.43 7.90
CA GLY A 63 0.28 1.70 8.15
C GLY A 63 -0.05 1.99 9.60
N ASP A 64 -0.53 3.20 9.86
CA ASP A 64 -0.81 3.68 11.20
C ASP A 64 -1.94 2.92 11.90
N SER A 65 -2.93 2.42 11.15
CA SER A 65 -4.04 1.61 11.68
C SER A 65 -3.52 0.30 12.27
N ALA A 66 -2.76 -0.47 11.49
CA ALA A 66 -2.15 -1.71 11.94
C ALA A 66 -1.16 -1.46 13.09
N ALA A 67 -0.31 -0.43 12.98
CA ALA A 67 0.62 -0.04 14.03
C ALA A 67 -0.09 0.35 15.33
N GLY A 68 -1.21 1.06 15.24
CA GLY A 68 -2.07 1.40 16.38
C GLY A 68 -2.60 0.14 17.07
N THR A 69 -3.10 -0.81 16.29
CA THR A 69 -3.61 -2.08 16.83
C THR A 69 -2.50 -2.93 17.45
N ILE A 70 -1.29 -2.99 16.85
CA ILE A 70 -0.12 -3.67 17.46
C ILE A 70 0.22 -3.04 18.81
N ARG A 71 0.28 -1.71 18.92
CA ARG A 71 0.57 -1.02 20.19
C ARG A 71 -0.51 -1.29 21.26
N LEU A 72 -1.79 -1.29 20.86
CA LEU A 72 -2.90 -1.57 21.75
C LEU A 72 -3.01 -3.05 22.17
N SER A 73 -2.40 -3.95 21.43
CA SER A 73 -2.43 -5.39 21.70
C SER A 73 -1.58 -5.81 22.90
N GLY A 74 -0.74 -4.92 23.41
CA GLY A 74 0.21 -5.21 24.51
C GLY A 74 1.44 -6.00 24.08
N VAL A 75 1.66 -6.19 22.78
CA VAL A 75 2.88 -6.76 22.23
C VAL A 75 4.05 -5.81 22.52
N SER A 76 5.11 -6.32 23.18
CA SER A 76 6.30 -5.54 23.50
C SER A 76 7.18 -5.32 22.26
N GLY A 77 7.81 -4.16 22.14
CA GLY A 77 8.75 -3.83 21.06
C GLY A 77 8.47 -2.47 20.42
N GLU A 78 9.38 -2.07 19.54
CA GLU A 78 9.24 -0.85 18.73
C GLU A 78 8.39 -1.15 17.49
N VAL A 79 7.60 -0.18 17.03
CA VAL A 79 6.75 -0.32 15.84
C VAL A 79 7.17 0.72 14.81
N SER A 80 7.64 0.25 13.66
CA SER A 80 7.94 1.05 12.48
C SER A 80 6.84 0.89 11.43
N VAL A 81 6.43 2.01 10.83
CA VAL A 81 5.37 2.04 9.81
C VAL A 81 5.98 2.36 8.46
N THR A 82 5.62 1.57 7.44
CA THR A 82 5.82 1.90 6.04
C THR A 82 4.49 2.03 5.34
N ALA A 83 4.32 3.04 4.50
CA ALA A 83 3.06 3.31 3.82
C ALA A 83 3.27 3.90 2.41
N ASP A 84 4.38 3.53 1.73
CA ASP A 84 4.62 3.98 0.36
C ASP A 84 3.65 3.30 -0.61
N LEU A 85 2.97 4.10 -1.42
CA LEU A 85 2.00 3.65 -2.42
C LEU A 85 2.70 3.04 -3.65
N LEU A 86 3.46 1.94 -3.44
CA LEU A 86 4.31 1.32 -4.48
C LEU A 86 3.54 0.86 -5.71
N HIS A 87 2.26 0.56 -5.58
CA HIS A 87 1.38 0.20 -6.70
C HIS A 87 1.09 1.38 -7.66
N GLU A 88 1.60 2.58 -7.34
CA GLU A 88 1.46 3.78 -8.14
C GLU A 88 2.79 4.51 -8.29
N GLY A 89 2.96 5.18 -9.44
CA GLY A 89 4.11 6.01 -9.73
C GLY A 89 5.42 5.23 -9.95
N PRO A 90 6.52 5.95 -10.13
CA PRO A 90 7.81 5.36 -10.49
C PRO A 90 8.45 4.62 -9.31
N ALA A 91 8.83 3.36 -9.54
CA ALA A 91 9.65 2.58 -8.62
C ALA A 91 10.82 1.89 -9.36
N PRO A 92 11.70 2.64 -10.07
CA PRO A 92 12.75 2.05 -10.89
C PRO A 92 13.82 1.39 -10.03
N GLY A 93 14.06 0.09 -10.25
CA GLY A 93 15.01 -0.73 -9.48
C GLY A 93 16.49 -0.41 -9.74
N SER A 94 16.80 0.43 -10.73
CA SER A 94 18.18 0.78 -11.09
C SER A 94 18.79 1.94 -10.30
N LEU A 95 17.97 2.63 -9.48
CA LEU A 95 18.44 3.81 -8.75
C LEU A 95 19.07 3.44 -7.39
N PRO A 96 20.14 4.14 -7.00
CA PRO A 96 20.64 4.08 -5.63
C PRO A 96 19.54 4.50 -4.63
N PRO A 97 19.54 3.96 -3.38
CA PRO A 97 18.46 4.17 -2.41
C PRO A 97 18.11 5.64 -2.15
N GLU A 98 19.10 6.51 -2.04
CA GLU A 98 18.86 7.95 -1.84
C GLU A 98 18.13 8.60 -3.03
N ARG A 99 18.54 8.29 -4.26
CA ARG A 99 17.88 8.80 -5.46
C ARG A 99 16.47 8.22 -5.61
N TRP A 100 16.32 6.95 -5.27
CA TRP A 100 15.04 6.27 -5.29
C TRP A 100 14.03 6.96 -4.35
N ARG A 101 14.42 7.23 -3.09
CA ARG A 101 13.56 7.96 -2.14
C ARG A 101 13.16 9.34 -2.65
N LYS A 102 14.09 10.09 -3.28
CA LYS A 102 13.79 11.41 -3.87
C LYS A 102 12.77 11.31 -5.03
N VAL A 103 12.85 10.26 -5.85
CA VAL A 103 11.88 10.00 -6.94
C VAL A 103 10.51 9.69 -6.34
N ARG A 104 10.44 8.83 -5.33
CA ARG A 104 9.18 8.49 -4.66
C ARG A 104 8.56 9.70 -3.94
N ALA A 105 9.36 10.43 -3.17
CA ALA A 105 8.89 11.63 -2.47
C ALA A 105 8.33 12.68 -3.44
N ARG A 106 8.98 12.89 -4.58
CA ARG A 106 8.48 13.78 -5.63
C ARG A 106 7.13 13.31 -6.18
N TYR A 107 7.01 12.02 -6.50
CA TYR A 107 5.76 11.44 -6.98
C TYR A 107 4.63 11.63 -5.96
N LEU A 108 4.87 11.33 -4.68
CA LEU A 108 3.87 11.49 -3.62
C LEU A 108 3.41 12.95 -3.48
N ALA A 109 4.35 13.90 -3.60
CA ALA A 109 4.04 15.32 -3.54
C ALA A 109 3.26 15.81 -4.77
N GLU A 110 3.70 15.47 -5.98
CA GLU A 110 3.04 15.87 -7.23
C GLU A 110 1.64 15.24 -7.36
N SER A 111 1.45 14.07 -6.78
CA SER A 111 0.15 13.37 -6.73
C SER A 111 -0.78 13.88 -5.62
N GLY A 112 -0.29 14.75 -4.73
CA GLY A 112 -1.09 15.34 -3.65
C GLY A 112 -1.30 14.44 -2.43
N TYR A 113 -0.47 13.41 -2.25
CA TYR A 113 -0.53 12.50 -1.10
C TYR A 113 0.14 13.10 0.14
N ASP A 114 1.24 13.84 -0.04
CA ASP A 114 1.99 14.49 1.05
C ASP A 114 2.78 15.68 0.48
N ASP A 115 3.44 16.47 1.32
CA ASP A 115 4.49 17.38 0.85
C ASP A 115 5.82 16.64 0.65
N TYR A 116 6.70 17.20 -0.20
CA TYR A 116 7.96 16.53 -0.57
C TYR A 116 8.87 16.22 0.62
N GLU A 117 9.04 17.16 1.54
CA GLU A 117 9.94 17.02 2.68
C GLU A 117 9.42 15.98 3.68
N SER A 118 8.11 15.98 3.93
CA SER A 118 7.44 15.01 4.79
C SER A 118 7.52 13.60 4.20
N ALA A 119 7.23 13.45 2.90
CA ALA A 119 7.34 12.18 2.20
C ALA A 119 8.78 11.64 2.20
N LEU A 120 9.78 12.50 1.90
CA LEU A 120 11.19 12.11 1.93
C LEU A 120 11.65 11.70 3.33
N ALA A 121 11.22 12.44 4.36
CA ALA A 121 11.53 12.12 5.74
C ALA A 121 10.89 10.78 6.17
N ALA A 122 9.64 10.50 5.77
CA ALA A 122 8.96 9.24 6.06
C ALA A 122 9.67 8.04 5.41
N LEU A 123 9.96 8.12 4.12
CA LEU A 123 10.69 7.09 3.38
C LEU A 123 12.10 6.84 3.97
N THR A 124 12.77 7.93 4.40
CA THR A 124 14.10 7.82 5.02
C THR A 124 14.04 7.17 6.40
N ARG A 125 13.03 7.50 7.22
CA ARG A 125 12.84 6.86 8.54
C ARG A 125 12.61 5.37 8.40
N TRP A 126 11.79 4.97 7.43
CA TRP A 126 11.51 3.56 7.20
C TRP A 126 12.76 2.78 6.79
N ASP A 127 13.51 3.27 5.81
CA ASP A 127 14.76 2.61 5.40
C ASP A 127 15.75 2.51 6.57
N ARG A 128 15.91 3.59 7.36
CA ARG A 128 16.77 3.57 8.54
C ARG A 128 16.34 2.58 9.62
N ALA A 129 15.04 2.39 9.81
CA ALA A 129 14.54 1.40 10.76
C ALA A 129 14.95 -0.03 10.32
N LEU A 130 14.87 -0.33 9.03
CA LEU A 130 15.33 -1.61 8.48
C LEU A 130 16.87 -1.74 8.52
N GLU A 131 17.60 -0.68 8.19
CA GLU A 131 19.07 -0.65 8.28
C GLU A 131 19.57 -0.90 9.72
N ALA A 132 18.81 -0.45 10.72
CA ALA A 132 19.09 -0.68 12.13
C ALA A 132 18.64 -2.07 12.65
N ALA A 133 18.13 -2.94 11.79
CA ALA A 133 17.60 -4.26 12.16
C ALA A 133 18.57 -5.10 13.01
N HIS A 134 19.86 -5.03 12.71
CA HIS A 134 20.93 -5.73 13.47
C HIS A 134 21.01 -5.37 14.95
N SER A 135 20.37 -4.28 15.38
CA SER A 135 20.34 -3.85 16.78
C SER A 135 19.19 -4.47 17.59
N TYR A 136 18.36 -5.31 16.97
CA TYR A 136 17.25 -6.02 17.61
C TYR A 136 17.52 -7.52 17.71
N ASP A 137 16.91 -8.19 18.68
CA ASP A 137 16.96 -9.65 18.77
C ASP A 137 16.07 -10.32 17.73
N GLU A 138 14.98 -9.63 17.34
CA GLU A 138 14.07 -10.10 16.31
C GLU A 138 13.39 -8.92 15.60
N VAL A 139 13.25 -9.02 14.28
CA VAL A 139 12.43 -8.17 13.45
C VAL A 139 11.21 -8.98 12.99
N VAL A 140 10.00 -8.51 13.31
CA VAL A 140 8.74 -9.14 12.94
C VAL A 140 8.07 -8.31 11.87
N LEU A 141 7.94 -8.85 10.67
CA LEU A 141 7.26 -8.24 9.54
C LEU A 141 5.77 -8.64 9.60
N TRP A 142 4.87 -7.64 9.55
CA TRP A 142 3.41 -7.83 9.60
C TRP A 142 2.82 -7.29 8.32
N PHE A 143 2.43 -8.17 7.40
CA PHE A 143 1.88 -7.78 6.11
C PHE A 143 0.64 -8.60 5.76
N GLU A 144 -0.24 -7.95 5.01
CA GLU A 144 -1.52 -8.47 4.54
C GLU A 144 -1.35 -9.14 3.17
N HIS A 145 -2.44 -9.59 2.62
CA HIS A 145 -2.51 -10.45 1.44
C HIS A 145 -2.72 -9.68 0.13
N ASP A 146 -2.86 -8.36 0.17
CA ASP A 146 -3.19 -7.55 -1.01
C ASP A 146 -1.97 -6.96 -1.72
N LEU A 147 -2.20 -6.31 -2.88
CA LEU A 147 -1.14 -5.75 -3.72
C LEU A 147 -0.29 -4.69 -3.00
N PHE A 148 -0.91 -3.80 -2.22
CA PHE A 148 -0.19 -2.75 -1.50
C PHE A 148 0.82 -3.35 -0.52
N ASP A 149 0.35 -4.30 0.28
CA ASP A 149 1.15 -4.98 1.29
C ASP A 149 2.25 -5.87 0.71
N GLN A 150 1.93 -6.64 -0.32
CA GLN A 150 2.90 -7.55 -0.92
C GLN A 150 4.06 -6.81 -1.60
N LEU A 151 3.82 -5.62 -2.19
CA LEU A 151 4.91 -4.78 -2.70
C LEU A 151 5.80 -4.23 -1.60
N LEU A 152 5.22 -3.82 -0.47
CA LEU A 152 5.98 -3.39 0.71
C LEU A 152 6.80 -4.54 1.30
N LEU A 153 6.22 -5.73 1.38
CA LEU A 153 6.87 -6.93 1.88
C LEU A 153 8.10 -7.32 1.05
N ILE A 154 7.95 -7.41 -0.29
CA ILE A 154 9.09 -7.79 -1.15
C ILE A 154 10.20 -6.74 -1.10
N ARG A 155 9.86 -5.45 -0.98
CA ARG A 155 10.85 -4.38 -0.79
C ARG A 155 11.57 -4.52 0.57
N ALA A 156 10.82 -4.74 1.65
CA ALA A 156 11.41 -4.92 2.98
C ALA A 156 12.36 -6.14 3.02
N LEU A 157 11.93 -7.26 2.46
CA LEU A 157 12.74 -8.48 2.41
C LEU A 157 13.99 -8.31 1.51
N ASP A 158 13.90 -7.60 0.38
CA ASP A 158 15.07 -7.31 -0.47
C ASP A 158 16.11 -6.46 0.28
N LEU A 159 15.67 -5.40 0.98
CA LEU A 159 16.55 -4.57 1.79
C LEU A 159 17.21 -5.37 2.91
N LEU A 160 16.43 -6.11 3.71
CA LEU A 160 16.93 -6.91 4.83
C LEU A 160 17.85 -8.05 4.38
N ALA A 161 17.60 -8.65 3.22
CA ALA A 161 18.46 -9.69 2.65
C ALA A 161 19.81 -9.16 2.15
N GLY A 162 19.95 -7.84 1.98
CA GLY A 162 21.20 -7.16 1.64
C GLY A 162 22.05 -6.77 2.85
N LEU A 163 21.53 -6.93 4.08
CA LEU A 163 22.19 -6.51 5.32
C LEU A 163 22.81 -7.70 6.06
N ASP A 164 23.90 -7.44 6.78
CA ASP A 164 24.39 -8.35 7.80
C ASP A 164 23.54 -8.16 9.07
N LEU A 165 22.67 -9.10 9.33
CA LEU A 165 21.78 -9.07 10.49
C LEU A 165 22.42 -9.68 11.75
N GLY A 166 23.64 -10.24 11.67
CA GLY A 166 24.29 -10.88 12.80
C GLY A 166 23.43 -11.98 13.41
N GLY A 167 23.07 -11.83 14.70
CA GLY A 167 22.22 -12.77 15.43
C GLY A 167 20.71 -12.47 15.36
N THR A 168 20.28 -11.41 14.67
CA THR A 168 18.87 -11.00 14.60
C THR A 168 18.02 -12.02 13.86
N VAL A 169 16.93 -12.44 14.48
CA VAL A 169 15.92 -13.30 13.84
C VAL A 169 15.00 -12.44 12.98
N LEU A 170 14.77 -12.86 11.75
CA LEU A 170 13.75 -12.26 10.89
C LEU A 170 12.52 -13.17 10.84
N SER A 171 11.38 -12.64 11.26
CA SER A 171 10.10 -13.34 11.31
C SER A 171 9.04 -12.63 10.49
N LEU A 172 8.06 -13.37 9.98
CA LEU A 172 7.00 -12.90 9.11
C LEU A 172 5.64 -13.41 9.59
N ILE A 173 4.68 -12.50 9.65
CA ILE A 173 3.25 -12.77 9.75
C ILE A 173 2.64 -12.32 8.42
N GLN A 174 2.05 -13.25 7.69
CA GLN A 174 1.25 -12.98 6.49
C GLN A 174 -0.21 -13.19 6.86
N ALA A 175 -0.93 -12.09 7.08
CA ALA A 175 -2.33 -12.15 7.44
C ALA A 175 -3.21 -12.34 6.19
N ASP A 176 -4.23 -13.19 6.33
CA ASP A 176 -5.31 -13.38 5.36
C ASP A 176 -6.48 -12.42 5.60
N ASP A 177 -6.30 -11.43 6.46
CA ASP A 177 -7.24 -10.39 6.83
C ASP A 177 -6.50 -9.04 6.93
N TYR A 178 -7.26 -7.94 7.01
CA TYR A 178 -6.72 -6.59 7.15
C TYR A 178 -6.33 -6.31 8.61
N LEU A 179 -5.04 -6.18 8.86
CA LEU A 179 -4.47 -5.97 10.20
C LEU A 179 -5.09 -4.77 10.93
N GLY A 180 -5.36 -3.70 10.18
CA GLY A 180 -6.00 -2.50 10.72
C GLY A 180 -7.44 -2.69 11.21
N HIS A 181 -8.11 -3.77 10.82
CA HIS A 181 -9.47 -4.12 11.23
C HIS A 181 -9.51 -5.11 12.41
N LEU A 182 -8.37 -5.72 12.74
CA LEU A 182 -8.32 -6.70 13.83
C LEU A 182 -8.50 -6.05 15.20
N SER A 183 -9.10 -6.79 16.12
CA SER A 183 -9.08 -6.42 17.54
C SER A 183 -7.66 -6.54 18.11
N PRO A 184 -7.29 -5.77 19.16
CA PRO A 184 -6.00 -5.92 19.82
C PRO A 184 -5.71 -7.35 20.30
N ALA A 185 -6.73 -8.07 20.79
CA ALA A 185 -6.59 -9.47 21.23
C ALA A 185 -6.25 -10.41 20.05
N ARG A 186 -6.90 -10.23 18.88
CA ARG A 186 -6.58 -11.03 17.68
C ARG A 186 -5.19 -10.69 17.15
N MET A 187 -4.81 -9.41 17.16
CA MET A 187 -3.46 -8.98 16.79
C MET A 187 -2.39 -9.64 17.68
N ALA A 188 -2.58 -9.64 19.00
CA ALA A 188 -1.68 -10.32 19.94
C ALA A 188 -1.59 -11.83 19.66
N ALA A 189 -2.70 -12.47 19.28
CA ALA A 189 -2.76 -13.89 18.97
C ALA A 189 -1.98 -14.28 17.70
N LEU A 190 -1.72 -13.35 16.78
CA LEU A 190 -0.91 -13.61 15.58
C LEU A 190 0.60 -13.70 15.88
N LEU A 191 1.09 -13.03 16.93
CA LEU A 191 2.52 -13.01 17.21
C LEU A 191 3.12 -14.42 17.46
N PRO A 192 2.50 -15.33 18.20
CA PRO A 192 2.97 -16.71 18.33
C PRO A 192 2.95 -17.49 17.00
N GLU A 193 2.10 -17.10 16.04
CA GLU A 193 1.96 -17.77 14.74
C GLU A 193 3.03 -17.34 13.73
N ARG A 194 3.88 -16.34 14.07
CA ARG A 194 4.93 -15.84 13.18
C ARG A 194 5.91 -16.93 12.77
N GLN A 195 6.30 -16.91 11.53
CA GLN A 195 7.24 -17.87 10.96
C GLN A 195 8.60 -17.23 10.72
N ARG A 196 9.67 -17.97 10.92
CA ARG A 196 11.02 -17.50 10.57
C ARG A 196 11.15 -17.36 9.07
N VAL A 197 11.65 -16.23 8.60
CA VAL A 197 11.92 -16.01 7.17
C VAL A 197 13.09 -16.87 6.73
N GLY A 198 12.84 -17.73 5.74
CA GLY A 198 13.82 -18.62 5.12
C GLY A 198 14.51 -18.00 3.91
N GLU A 199 15.54 -18.70 3.40
CA GLU A 199 16.29 -18.22 2.22
C GLU A 199 15.45 -18.21 0.94
N ASP A 200 14.48 -19.13 0.80
CA ASP A 200 13.58 -19.15 -0.37
C ASP A 200 12.66 -17.92 -0.41
N GLN A 201 12.16 -17.48 0.75
CA GLN A 201 11.37 -16.25 0.85
C GLN A 201 12.21 -15.01 0.49
N LYS A 202 13.43 -14.92 0.99
CA LYS A 202 14.36 -13.82 0.68
C LYS A 202 14.74 -13.81 -0.81
N ARG A 203 15.01 -14.98 -1.38
CA ARG A 203 15.34 -15.14 -2.81
C ARG A 203 14.18 -14.69 -3.68
N LEU A 204 12.96 -15.22 -3.43
CA LEU A 204 11.75 -14.87 -4.17
C LEU A 204 11.44 -13.38 -4.06
N ALA A 205 11.50 -12.80 -2.86
CA ALA A 205 11.25 -11.38 -2.65
C ALA A 205 12.24 -10.51 -3.44
N ARG A 206 13.53 -10.87 -3.44
CA ARG A 206 14.58 -10.18 -4.21
C ARG A 206 14.32 -10.27 -5.73
N GLU A 207 13.95 -11.44 -6.22
CA GLU A 207 13.61 -11.66 -7.64
C GLU A 207 12.38 -10.83 -8.03
N ALA A 208 11.32 -10.86 -7.22
CA ALA A 208 10.09 -10.12 -7.44
C ALA A 208 10.31 -8.59 -7.36
N TRP A 209 11.07 -8.10 -6.39
CA TRP A 209 11.39 -6.68 -6.29
C TRP A 209 12.19 -6.17 -7.50
N ARG A 210 13.18 -6.94 -7.96
CA ARG A 210 13.94 -6.62 -9.17
C ARG A 210 13.08 -6.66 -10.43
N ALA A 211 12.15 -7.61 -10.51
CA ALA A 211 11.21 -7.72 -11.63
C ALA A 211 10.24 -6.52 -11.64
N PHE A 212 9.67 -6.17 -10.49
CA PHE A 212 8.78 -5.02 -10.32
C PHE A 212 9.46 -3.69 -10.67
N GLY A 213 10.72 -3.49 -10.26
CA GLY A 213 11.51 -2.30 -10.58
C GLY A 213 12.14 -2.28 -11.99
N SER A 214 11.92 -3.32 -12.80
CA SER A 214 12.45 -3.43 -14.15
C SER A 214 11.67 -2.58 -15.18
N PRO A 215 12.32 -1.98 -16.20
CA PRO A 215 11.61 -1.38 -17.32
C PRO A 215 10.96 -2.41 -18.26
N ASP A 216 11.27 -3.69 -18.12
CA ASP A 216 10.64 -4.79 -18.87
C ASP A 216 9.67 -5.56 -17.96
N PRO A 217 8.35 -5.39 -18.13
CA PRO A 217 7.35 -6.01 -17.26
C PRO A 217 7.24 -7.54 -17.41
N ARG A 218 7.79 -8.11 -18.49
CA ARG A 218 7.83 -9.58 -18.68
C ARG A 218 8.66 -10.27 -17.61
N ARG A 219 9.51 -9.54 -16.88
CA ARG A 219 10.22 -10.09 -15.72
C ARG A 219 9.27 -10.47 -14.59
N ILE A 220 8.13 -9.75 -14.46
CA ILE A 220 7.08 -10.14 -13.49
C ILE A 220 6.44 -11.46 -13.95
N GLU A 221 6.14 -11.61 -15.24
CA GLU A 221 5.63 -12.88 -15.79
C GLU A 221 6.60 -14.04 -15.57
N ALA A 222 7.92 -13.78 -15.68
CA ALA A 222 8.93 -14.79 -15.39
C ALA A 222 8.94 -15.22 -13.91
N VAL A 223 8.71 -14.31 -12.97
CA VAL A 223 8.53 -14.65 -11.54
C VAL A 223 7.28 -15.49 -11.34
N LEU A 224 6.16 -15.11 -11.97
CA LEU A 224 4.89 -15.84 -11.91
C LEU A 224 4.94 -17.24 -12.52
N ALA A 225 5.84 -17.47 -13.48
CA ALA A 225 6.07 -18.81 -14.05
C ALA A 225 6.92 -19.72 -13.14
N GLY A 226 7.53 -19.17 -12.09
CA GLY A 226 8.33 -19.89 -11.09
C GLY A 226 7.50 -20.36 -9.89
N ASP A 227 8.20 -20.83 -8.85
CA ASP A 227 7.58 -21.20 -7.57
C ASP A 227 7.40 -19.95 -6.68
N THR A 228 6.17 -19.49 -6.51
CA THR A 228 5.78 -18.39 -5.64
C THR A 228 5.29 -18.83 -4.26
N SER A 229 5.22 -20.14 -3.98
CA SER A 229 4.69 -20.70 -2.74
C SER A 229 5.36 -20.24 -1.46
N PRO A 230 6.68 -19.84 -1.44
CA PRO A 230 7.27 -19.26 -0.23
C PRO A 230 6.61 -17.95 0.25
N LEU A 231 5.97 -17.19 -0.66
CA LEU A 231 5.18 -15.99 -0.36
C LEU A 231 3.78 -16.15 -0.98
N PRO A 232 2.85 -16.84 -0.30
CA PRO A 232 1.63 -17.38 -0.90
C PRO A 232 0.66 -16.33 -1.45
N TYR A 233 0.79 -15.06 -1.06
CA TYR A 233 -0.06 -13.98 -1.58
C TYR A 233 0.58 -13.20 -2.73
N LEU A 234 1.87 -13.43 -3.00
CA LEU A 234 2.64 -12.66 -3.97
C LEU A 234 2.15 -12.87 -5.41
N GLU A 235 1.77 -14.09 -5.78
CA GLU A 235 1.26 -14.41 -7.12
C GLU A 235 0.04 -13.54 -7.45
N GLY A 236 -0.99 -13.56 -6.59
CA GLY A 236 -2.21 -12.77 -6.80
C GLY A 236 -1.93 -11.26 -6.83
N ALA A 237 -0.99 -10.78 -6.02
CA ALA A 237 -0.60 -9.38 -6.00
C ALA A 237 0.10 -8.96 -7.31
N LEU A 238 1.04 -9.75 -7.80
CA LEU A 238 1.74 -9.45 -9.06
C LEU A 238 0.82 -9.56 -10.28
N LEU A 239 -0.09 -10.54 -10.32
CA LEU A 239 -1.12 -10.61 -11.35
C LEU A 239 -2.00 -9.36 -11.33
N ARG A 240 -2.47 -8.96 -10.14
CA ARG A 240 -3.28 -7.75 -9.98
C ARG A 240 -2.53 -6.47 -10.42
N HIS A 241 -1.22 -6.42 -10.22
CA HIS A 241 -0.38 -5.34 -10.73
C HIS A 241 -0.33 -5.33 -12.27
N LEU A 242 -0.18 -6.47 -12.92
CA LEU A 242 -0.16 -6.57 -14.38
C LEU A 242 -1.49 -6.13 -15.01
N GLU A 243 -2.61 -6.32 -14.34
CA GLU A 243 -3.93 -5.85 -14.78
C GLU A 243 -4.11 -4.32 -14.72
N GLU A 244 -3.17 -3.58 -14.12
CA GLU A 244 -3.13 -2.12 -14.22
C GLU A 244 -2.49 -1.60 -15.53
N PHE A 245 -1.87 -2.48 -16.31
CA PHE A 245 -1.50 -2.15 -17.69
C PHE A 245 -2.76 -1.94 -18.54
N PRO A 246 -2.72 -1.01 -19.53
CA PRO A 246 -3.85 -0.78 -20.43
C PRO A 246 -4.25 -2.09 -21.13
N ALA A 247 -5.50 -2.44 -21.10
CA ALA A 247 -5.96 -3.66 -21.76
C ALA A 247 -5.90 -3.56 -23.29
N VAL A 248 -5.67 -4.70 -23.94
CA VAL A 248 -5.68 -4.81 -25.41
C VAL A 248 -7.04 -4.41 -25.99
N ALA A 249 -8.12 -4.70 -25.26
CA ALA A 249 -9.49 -4.52 -25.76
C ALA A 249 -9.93 -3.06 -25.89
N ASP A 250 -9.49 -2.17 -24.97
CA ASP A 250 -10.07 -0.83 -24.85
C ASP A 250 -9.11 0.21 -24.21
N GLY A 251 -7.87 -0.18 -23.91
CA GLY A 251 -6.88 0.71 -23.33
C GLY A 251 -7.13 1.11 -21.86
N LEU A 252 -8.11 0.52 -21.18
CA LEU A 252 -8.38 0.73 -19.76
C LEU A 252 -7.53 -0.18 -18.88
N SER A 253 -7.06 0.31 -17.74
CA SER A 253 -6.63 -0.57 -16.65
C SER A 253 -7.84 -1.27 -16.01
N ARG A 254 -7.59 -2.35 -15.24
CA ARG A 254 -8.66 -3.02 -14.48
C ARG A 254 -9.38 -2.03 -13.56
N SER A 255 -8.66 -1.18 -12.85
CA SER A 255 -9.26 -0.18 -11.95
C SER A 255 -10.13 0.84 -12.69
N GLU A 256 -9.66 1.36 -13.82
CA GLU A 256 -10.45 2.28 -14.65
C GLU A 256 -11.73 1.60 -15.16
N ARG A 257 -11.62 0.36 -15.63
CA ARG A 257 -12.76 -0.42 -16.11
C ARG A 257 -13.78 -0.72 -14.99
N GLN A 258 -13.34 -1.03 -13.78
CA GLN A 258 -14.22 -1.23 -12.63
C GLN A 258 -15.04 0.02 -12.31
N ILE A 259 -14.42 1.21 -12.37
CA ILE A 259 -15.11 2.50 -12.18
C ILE A 259 -16.19 2.68 -13.23
N LEU A 260 -15.86 2.52 -14.52
CA LEU A 260 -16.85 2.69 -15.59
C LEU A 260 -18.00 1.65 -15.48
N ARG A 261 -17.69 0.41 -15.12
CA ARG A 261 -18.72 -0.64 -14.87
C ARG A 261 -19.62 -0.31 -13.68
N ALA A 262 -19.08 0.26 -12.60
CA ALA A 262 -19.89 0.68 -11.46
C ALA A 262 -20.89 1.78 -11.87
N LEU A 263 -20.43 2.76 -12.64
CA LEU A 263 -21.26 3.84 -13.18
C LEU A 263 -22.31 3.33 -14.17
N ASP A 264 -21.96 2.41 -15.05
CA ASP A 264 -22.87 1.81 -16.03
C ASP A 264 -23.98 0.99 -15.34
N ARG A 265 -23.70 0.42 -14.17
CA ARG A 265 -24.67 -0.28 -13.31
C ARG A 265 -25.50 0.64 -12.42
N GLY A 266 -25.34 1.97 -12.52
CA GLY A 266 -26.17 2.96 -11.84
C GLY A 266 -25.60 3.56 -10.56
N ALA A 267 -24.36 3.23 -10.15
CA ALA A 267 -23.68 3.97 -9.08
C ALA A 267 -23.43 5.42 -9.54
N VAL A 268 -23.67 6.41 -8.69
CA VAL A 268 -23.60 7.82 -9.07
C VAL A 268 -22.87 8.70 -8.05
N SER A 269 -22.70 8.27 -6.81
CA SER A 269 -21.93 9.00 -5.80
C SER A 269 -20.53 8.42 -5.66
N PHE A 270 -19.60 9.22 -5.10
CA PHE A 270 -18.25 8.75 -4.78
C PHE A 270 -18.27 7.46 -3.95
N GLU A 271 -19.09 7.43 -2.89
CA GLU A 271 -19.17 6.30 -1.98
C GLU A 271 -19.74 5.04 -2.65
N GLU A 272 -20.77 5.19 -3.51
CA GLU A 272 -21.35 4.06 -4.24
C GLU A 272 -20.36 3.47 -5.24
N VAL A 273 -19.68 4.32 -6.03
CA VAL A 273 -18.70 3.88 -7.02
C VAL A 273 -17.50 3.25 -6.32
N PHE A 274 -16.99 3.86 -5.25
CA PHE A 274 -15.86 3.33 -4.48
C PHE A 274 -16.20 1.95 -3.88
N ARG A 275 -17.35 1.82 -3.22
CA ARG A 275 -17.80 0.54 -2.65
C ARG A 275 -18.01 -0.53 -3.73
N ALA A 276 -18.61 -0.14 -4.87
CA ALA A 276 -18.82 -1.07 -5.97
C ALA A 276 -17.51 -1.57 -6.58
N THR A 277 -16.50 -0.69 -6.72
CA THR A 277 -15.17 -1.10 -7.22
C THR A 277 -14.43 -2.00 -6.24
N GLN A 278 -14.50 -1.71 -4.93
CA GLN A 278 -13.94 -2.59 -3.90
C GLN A 278 -14.59 -3.99 -3.93
N GLY A 279 -15.89 -4.07 -4.16
CA GLY A 279 -16.59 -5.34 -4.31
C GLY A 279 -16.25 -6.14 -5.58
N MET A 280 -15.49 -5.57 -6.51
CA MET A 280 -14.95 -6.25 -7.70
C MET A 280 -13.50 -6.70 -7.53
N GLU A 281 -12.87 -6.39 -6.39
CA GLU A 281 -11.52 -6.86 -6.06
C GLU A 281 -11.58 -8.17 -5.29
N GLU A 282 -10.70 -9.09 -5.59
CA GLU A 282 -10.47 -10.29 -4.80
C GLU A 282 -9.83 -9.93 -3.45
N ARG A 283 -8.97 -8.88 -3.46
CA ARG A 283 -8.29 -8.33 -2.30
C ARG A 283 -8.21 -6.82 -2.44
N ILE A 284 -8.85 -6.12 -1.53
CA ILE A 284 -8.93 -4.66 -1.55
C ILE A 284 -7.57 -4.09 -1.16
N TYR A 285 -6.98 -3.25 -2.00
CA TYR A 285 -5.68 -2.64 -1.72
C TYR A 285 -5.67 -1.12 -1.90
N ARG A 286 -6.70 -0.58 -2.58
CA ARG A 286 -6.73 0.82 -2.96
C ARG A 286 -7.56 1.65 -1.98
N GLY A 287 -6.95 2.70 -1.43
CA GLY A 287 -7.63 3.68 -0.60
C GLY A 287 -8.38 4.74 -1.43
N ASP A 288 -9.14 5.56 -0.74
CA ASP A 288 -9.97 6.63 -1.30
C ASP A 288 -9.17 7.73 -2.03
N ALA A 289 -8.00 8.12 -1.52
CA ALA A 289 -7.14 9.11 -2.15
C ALA A 289 -6.62 8.64 -3.52
N SER A 290 -6.17 7.41 -3.59
CA SER A 290 -5.73 6.73 -4.81
C SER A 290 -6.88 6.56 -5.82
N PHE A 291 -8.05 6.18 -5.33
CA PHE A 291 -9.27 6.11 -6.12
C PHE A 291 -9.69 7.47 -6.69
N HIS A 292 -9.67 8.52 -5.86
CA HIS A 292 -9.99 9.88 -6.30
C HIS A 292 -9.03 10.37 -7.41
N ARG A 293 -7.75 10.01 -7.33
CA ARG A 293 -6.78 10.34 -8.38
C ARG A 293 -7.19 9.74 -9.73
N ILE A 294 -7.63 8.48 -9.76
CA ILE A 294 -8.13 7.86 -11.00
C ILE A 294 -9.36 8.59 -11.54
N LEU A 295 -10.30 8.99 -10.69
CA LEU A 295 -11.45 9.77 -11.11
C LEU A 295 -11.04 11.09 -11.76
N ARG A 296 -10.04 11.77 -11.19
CA ARG A 296 -9.48 13.00 -11.78
C ARG A 296 -8.90 12.75 -13.17
N GLU A 297 -8.14 11.67 -13.35
CA GLU A 297 -7.56 11.30 -14.65
C GLU A 297 -8.64 10.99 -15.70
N LEU A 298 -9.69 10.26 -15.32
CA LEU A 298 -10.80 9.92 -16.21
C LEU A 298 -11.64 11.14 -16.62
N ALA A 299 -11.68 12.19 -15.77
CA ALA A 299 -12.45 13.41 -16.00
C ALA A 299 -11.64 14.52 -16.70
N ALA A 300 -10.29 14.46 -16.72
CA ALA A 300 -9.42 15.59 -17.07
C ALA A 300 -9.22 15.82 -18.58
N HIS A 301 -9.70 14.94 -19.45
CA HIS A 301 -9.48 15.03 -20.90
C HIS A 301 -10.61 15.82 -21.61
N PRO A 302 -10.40 16.49 -22.77
CA PRO A 302 -11.46 17.12 -23.59
C PRO A 302 -12.56 16.14 -24.02
N ARG A 303 -12.22 14.86 -24.23
CA ARG A 303 -13.16 13.73 -24.40
C ARG A 303 -13.11 12.84 -23.16
N PRO A 304 -13.69 13.27 -22.00
CA PRO A 304 -13.54 12.54 -20.76
C PRO A 304 -14.39 11.26 -20.75
N LEU A 305 -13.99 10.26 -19.96
CA LEU A 305 -14.79 9.05 -19.80
C LEU A 305 -15.89 9.23 -18.75
N ILE A 306 -15.69 10.15 -17.80
CA ILE A 306 -16.66 10.48 -16.75
C ILE A 306 -16.82 11.99 -16.61
N ARG A 307 -17.97 12.42 -16.05
CA ARG A 307 -18.19 13.79 -15.55
C ARG A 307 -18.46 13.78 -14.07
N THR A 308 -18.09 14.84 -13.39
CA THR A 308 -18.31 15.02 -11.95
C THR A 308 -19.00 16.35 -11.66
N GLU A 309 -19.97 16.35 -10.76
CA GLU A 309 -20.70 17.53 -10.27
C GLU A 309 -20.77 17.50 -8.74
N PRO A 310 -20.32 18.55 -8.01
CA PRO A 310 -19.45 19.63 -8.51
C PRO A 310 -18.19 19.05 -9.15
N GLY A 311 -17.38 19.89 -9.85
CA GLY A 311 -16.15 19.39 -10.50
C GLY A 311 -15.29 18.54 -9.56
N VAL A 312 -14.44 17.68 -10.11
CA VAL A 312 -13.69 16.62 -9.40
C VAL A 312 -12.87 17.09 -8.19
N ASN A 313 -12.57 18.38 -8.09
CA ASN A 313 -11.89 18.99 -6.93
C ASN A 313 -12.86 19.45 -5.82
N GLY A 314 -14.16 19.20 -5.97
CA GLY A 314 -15.16 19.45 -4.93
C GLY A 314 -15.06 18.47 -3.75
N PRO A 315 -15.84 18.69 -2.67
CA PRO A 315 -15.88 17.76 -1.54
C PRO A 315 -16.28 16.36 -1.99
N LEU A 316 -15.51 15.32 -1.66
CA LEU A 316 -15.72 13.94 -2.12
C LEU A 316 -17.15 13.44 -1.86
N ARG A 317 -17.73 13.76 -0.70
CA ARG A 317 -19.11 13.38 -0.34
C ARG A 317 -20.18 14.01 -1.22
N ALA A 318 -19.86 15.15 -1.84
CA ALA A 318 -20.78 15.85 -2.71
C ALA A 318 -20.65 15.43 -4.18
N LEU A 319 -19.61 14.66 -4.53
CA LEU A 319 -19.35 14.26 -5.91
C LEU A 319 -20.45 13.33 -6.43
N ARG A 320 -21.11 13.80 -7.49
CA ARG A 320 -21.96 12.99 -8.37
C ARG A 320 -21.15 12.68 -9.62
N ILE A 321 -21.09 11.42 -10.00
CA ILE A 321 -20.27 10.93 -11.08
C ILE A 321 -21.17 10.30 -12.14
N SER A 322 -20.94 10.61 -13.39
CA SER A 322 -21.70 10.05 -14.50
C SER A 322 -20.81 9.58 -15.64
N LEU A 323 -21.21 8.50 -16.28
CA LEU A 323 -20.53 7.96 -17.44
C LEU A 323 -20.87 8.81 -18.68
N THR A 324 -19.86 9.21 -19.45
CA THR A 324 -20.06 9.96 -20.71
C THR A 324 -20.40 9.02 -21.88
N PRO A 325 -20.83 9.54 -23.05
CA PRO A 325 -20.91 8.74 -24.27
C PRO A 325 -19.57 8.08 -24.62
N THR A 326 -18.47 8.84 -24.59
CA THR A 326 -17.11 8.30 -24.83
C THR A 326 -16.76 7.18 -23.83
N GLY A 327 -17.13 7.36 -22.55
CA GLY A 327 -16.92 6.31 -21.54
C GLY A 327 -17.68 5.02 -21.85
N ARG A 328 -18.90 5.11 -22.39
CA ARG A 328 -19.67 3.93 -22.83
C ARG A 328 -19.04 3.26 -24.05
N GLU A 329 -18.62 4.04 -25.04
CA GLU A 329 -17.95 3.55 -26.25
C GLU A 329 -16.68 2.77 -25.89
N VAL A 330 -15.83 3.34 -25.04
CA VAL A 330 -14.59 2.68 -24.57
C VAL A 330 -14.92 1.44 -23.74
N LEU A 331 -15.88 1.51 -22.80
CA LEU A 331 -16.26 0.36 -21.99
C LEU A 331 -16.84 -0.79 -22.82
N ALA A 332 -17.47 -0.47 -23.95
CA ALA A 332 -18.00 -1.44 -24.92
C ALA A 332 -16.91 -1.96 -25.91
N GLY A 333 -15.68 -1.50 -25.81
CA GLY A 333 -14.57 -1.87 -26.73
C GLY A 333 -14.71 -1.27 -28.13
N GLN A 334 -15.52 -0.22 -28.30
CA GLN A 334 -15.73 0.48 -29.58
C GLN A 334 -14.67 1.58 -29.83
N ASP A 335 -13.99 2.02 -28.79
CA ASP A 335 -12.86 2.95 -28.84
C ASP A 335 -11.81 2.54 -27.80
N ASP A 336 -10.62 3.15 -27.87
CA ASP A 336 -9.47 2.82 -27.04
C ASP A 336 -9.00 4.05 -26.26
N TRP A 337 -8.97 3.92 -24.91
CA TRP A 337 -8.65 5.06 -24.05
C TRP A 337 -7.23 5.60 -24.24
N VAL A 338 -6.25 4.72 -24.49
CA VAL A 338 -4.88 5.14 -24.79
C VAL A 338 -4.82 5.87 -26.12
N ARG A 339 -5.53 5.41 -27.14
CA ARG A 339 -5.57 6.11 -28.46
C ARG A 339 -6.27 7.47 -28.37
N ILE A 340 -7.25 7.61 -27.49
CA ILE A 340 -7.97 8.89 -27.28
C ILE A 340 -7.04 9.94 -26.65
N ARG A 341 -6.30 9.57 -25.58
CA ARG A 341 -5.60 10.55 -24.73
C ARG A 341 -4.07 10.42 -24.72
N GLY A 342 -3.53 9.35 -25.29
CA GLY A 342 -2.16 8.92 -25.01
C GLY A 342 -2.03 8.33 -23.60
N ILE A 343 -0.82 8.05 -23.20
CA ILE A 343 -0.50 7.56 -21.87
C ILE A 343 0.77 8.23 -21.33
N ASP A 344 0.76 8.56 -20.04
CA ASP A 344 1.95 8.89 -19.25
C ASP A 344 1.72 8.30 -17.86
N ARG A 345 2.18 7.06 -17.67
CA ARG A 345 1.92 6.28 -16.45
C ARG A 345 3.11 5.42 -16.08
N TRP A 346 3.47 5.46 -14.81
CA TRP A 346 4.43 4.54 -14.22
C TRP A 346 3.71 3.37 -13.56
N LEU A 347 4.21 2.16 -13.83
CA LEU A 347 3.82 0.91 -13.19
C LEU A 347 5.09 0.20 -12.73
N GLY A 348 5.46 0.39 -11.45
CA GLY A 348 6.75 -0.06 -10.95
C GLY A 348 7.93 0.60 -11.67
N GLY A 349 8.77 -0.19 -12.31
CA GLY A 349 9.89 0.28 -13.13
C GLY A 349 9.55 0.63 -14.58
N VAL A 350 8.31 0.36 -15.01
CA VAL A 350 7.86 0.59 -16.38
C VAL A 350 7.26 1.98 -16.55
N HIS A 351 7.78 2.77 -17.46
CA HIS A 351 7.18 4.04 -17.89
C HIS A 351 6.45 3.86 -19.21
N LEU A 352 5.15 3.85 -19.19
CA LEU A 352 4.32 3.90 -20.40
C LEU A 352 4.14 5.36 -20.79
N GLN A 353 4.64 5.77 -21.96
CA GLN A 353 4.59 7.15 -22.41
C GLN A 353 4.36 7.22 -23.92
N GLY A 354 3.50 8.18 -24.33
CA GLY A 354 3.27 8.48 -25.74
C GLY A 354 1.83 8.26 -26.20
N PRO A 355 1.59 8.30 -27.53
CA PRO A 355 0.24 8.10 -28.09
C PRO A 355 -0.21 6.62 -28.06
N GLU A 356 0.72 5.71 -27.86
CA GLU A 356 0.51 4.26 -27.79
C GLU A 356 1.21 3.70 -26.57
N ALA A 357 0.61 2.67 -25.92
CA ALA A 357 1.24 1.98 -24.82
C ALA A 357 2.16 0.87 -25.37
N ALA A 358 3.44 0.90 -24.99
CA ALA A 358 4.40 -0.15 -25.39
C ALA A 358 4.03 -1.56 -24.88
N TRP A 359 3.25 -1.61 -23.79
CA TRP A 359 2.80 -2.85 -23.17
C TRP A 359 1.31 -2.75 -22.85
N ARG A 360 0.58 -3.82 -23.13
CA ARG A 360 -0.84 -3.95 -22.86
C ARG A 360 -1.15 -5.28 -22.18
N TRP A 361 -2.19 -5.32 -21.36
CA TRP A 361 -2.67 -6.52 -20.74
C TRP A 361 -3.68 -7.23 -21.63
N ASP A 362 -3.39 -8.46 -22.03
CA ASP A 362 -4.33 -9.36 -22.70
C ASP A 362 -5.04 -10.22 -21.65
N ALA A 363 -6.24 -9.81 -21.26
CA ALA A 363 -7.01 -10.53 -20.25
C ALA A 363 -7.47 -11.93 -20.71
N ALA A 364 -7.61 -12.16 -22.02
CA ALA A 364 -8.00 -13.47 -22.55
C ALA A 364 -6.84 -14.47 -22.51
N ALA A 365 -5.62 -13.98 -22.75
CA ALA A 365 -4.40 -14.78 -22.71
C ALA A 365 -3.77 -14.83 -21.31
N GLY A 366 -4.19 -13.94 -20.36
CA GLY A 366 -3.61 -13.82 -19.02
C GLY A 366 -2.14 -13.38 -19.05
N ARG A 367 -1.75 -12.55 -19.99
CA ARG A 367 -0.36 -12.11 -20.18
C ARG A 367 -0.23 -10.72 -20.81
N LEU A 368 0.98 -10.17 -20.76
CA LEU A 368 1.31 -8.94 -21.47
C LEU A 368 1.47 -9.19 -22.98
N ALA A 369 1.02 -8.23 -23.76
CA ALA A 369 1.25 -8.11 -25.19
C ALA A 369 2.04 -6.83 -25.48
N ALA A 370 2.88 -6.86 -26.53
CA ALA A 370 3.45 -5.64 -27.09
C ALA A 370 2.33 -4.79 -27.68
N GLY A 371 2.33 -3.49 -27.39
CA GLY A 371 1.34 -2.54 -27.87
C GLY A 371 1.55 -2.09 -29.31
#